data_113f871fa49682788733ce6707643c3a
#
_entry.id   113f871fa49682788733ce6707643c3a
#
_cell.length_a   1.000
_cell.length_b   1.000
_cell.length_c   1.000
_cell.angle_alpha   90.00
_cell.angle_beta   90.00
_cell.angle_gamma   90.00
#
_symmetry.space_group_name_H-M   'P 1'
#
loop_
_entity.id
_entity.type
_entity.pdbx_description
1 polymer ?
#
loop_
_entity_poly.entity_id
_entity_poly.type
_entity_poly.pdbx_seq_one_letter_code
_entity_poly.pdbx_strand_id
1 'polypeptide(L)'
;MAIFGPSLVSFVVRAAVIGPDRALEGSTQFLALFPGLAGQYLRRAFLSRVLAGCDKTATICFGTTFSQVGARIDARSYIGPGCVIGWVHIGRDVLVASGVQITSGRRTHGVDDPSVVIRDQEGTRTLVRIGEGTWIGSSAVVMADVGRHCVIGAGAVVTKPIPDAVIAAGVPARVLRQRTVVELSAAPTVE
;
A
#
# COMPACT_ATOMS: atom_id res chain seq x y z
N MET A 1 -23.17 6.35 -9.20
CA MET A 1 -22.58 6.62 -10.53
C MET A 1 -22.25 8.10 -10.78
N ALA A 2 -22.98 9.06 -10.22
CA ALA A 2 -22.80 10.49 -10.51
C ALA A 2 -21.46 11.13 -10.10
N ILE A 3 -20.81 10.69 -9.03
CA ILE A 3 -19.53 11.27 -8.51
C ILE A 3 -18.31 10.68 -9.23
N PHE A 4 -18.42 9.49 -9.76
CA PHE A 4 -17.31 8.76 -10.36
C PHE A 4 -16.81 9.40 -11.67
N GLY A 5 -17.73 9.77 -12.58
CA GLY A 5 -17.39 10.41 -13.85
C GLY A 5 -16.62 11.73 -13.67
N PRO A 6 -17.13 12.68 -12.86
CA PRO A 6 -16.44 13.94 -12.59
C PRO A 6 -15.05 13.77 -11.96
N SER A 7 -14.86 12.79 -11.06
CA SER A 7 -13.56 12.54 -10.43
C SER A 7 -12.53 12.04 -11.44
N LEU A 8 -12.93 11.18 -12.38
CA LEU A 8 -12.04 10.66 -13.41
C LEU A 8 -11.69 11.73 -14.45
N VAL A 9 -12.67 12.52 -14.90
CA VAL A 9 -12.43 13.66 -15.81
C VAL A 9 -11.47 14.67 -15.16
N SER A 10 -11.73 15.04 -13.91
CA SER A 10 -10.85 15.94 -13.13
C SER A 10 -9.43 15.39 -13.02
N PHE A 11 -9.28 14.06 -12.80
CA PHE A 11 -7.97 13.40 -12.78
C PHE A 11 -7.26 13.55 -14.13
N VAL A 12 -7.92 13.20 -15.24
CA VAL A 12 -7.33 13.25 -16.59
C VAL A 12 -6.84 14.65 -16.93
N VAL A 13 -7.68 15.69 -16.69
CA VAL A 13 -7.31 17.08 -16.95
C VAL A 13 -6.10 17.50 -16.11
N ARG A 14 -6.10 17.19 -14.81
CA ARG A 14 -4.97 17.53 -13.93
C ARG A 14 -3.72 16.74 -14.26
N ALA A 15 -3.84 15.45 -14.63
CA ALA A 15 -2.71 14.63 -15.02
C ALA A 15 -1.97 15.19 -16.24
N ALA A 16 -2.70 15.78 -17.20
CA ALA A 16 -2.10 16.44 -18.37
C ALA A 16 -1.33 17.71 -18.00
N VAL A 17 -1.69 18.40 -16.90
CA VAL A 17 -1.09 19.69 -16.50
C VAL A 17 0.02 19.54 -15.47
N ILE A 18 -0.20 18.72 -14.42
CA ILE A 18 0.71 18.62 -13.26
C ILE A 18 1.36 17.24 -13.11
N GLY A 19 1.12 16.35 -14.06
CA GLY A 19 1.58 14.96 -14.05
C GLY A 19 0.65 13.99 -13.31
N PRO A 20 0.69 12.69 -13.69
CA PRO A 20 -0.27 11.70 -13.23
C PRO A 20 -0.17 11.42 -11.71
N ASP A 21 1.03 11.37 -11.15
CA ASP A 21 1.23 11.08 -9.72
C ASP A 21 0.65 12.16 -8.82
N ARG A 22 0.92 13.44 -9.13
CA ARG A 22 0.35 14.57 -8.39
C ARG A 22 -1.18 14.65 -8.53
N ALA A 23 -1.69 14.36 -9.74
CA ALA A 23 -3.13 14.32 -9.97
C ALA A 23 -3.80 13.18 -9.19
N LEU A 24 -3.14 12.01 -9.08
CA LEU A 24 -3.58 10.87 -8.28
C LEU A 24 -3.65 11.25 -6.80
N GLU A 25 -2.58 11.86 -6.26
CA GLU A 25 -2.51 12.23 -4.86
C GLU A 25 -3.71 13.10 -4.45
N GLY A 26 -3.96 14.20 -5.14
CA GLY A 26 -5.11 15.07 -4.86
C GLY A 26 -6.47 14.38 -5.07
N SER A 27 -6.58 13.46 -6.06
CA SER A 27 -7.81 12.69 -6.28
C SER A 27 -8.08 11.72 -5.14
N THR A 28 -7.05 11.03 -4.67
CA THR A 28 -7.20 10.05 -3.57
C THR A 28 -7.46 10.75 -2.24
N GLN A 29 -6.88 11.92 -1.98
CA GLN A 29 -7.23 12.76 -0.83
C GLN A 29 -8.72 13.14 -0.82
N PHE A 30 -9.24 13.60 -1.96
CA PHE A 30 -10.68 13.89 -2.08
C PHE A 30 -11.55 12.66 -1.85
N LEU A 31 -11.22 11.52 -2.50
CA LEU A 31 -11.96 10.28 -2.36
C LEU A 31 -11.82 9.65 -0.96
N ALA A 32 -10.75 9.96 -0.24
CA ALA A 32 -10.53 9.51 1.11
C ALA A 32 -11.55 10.05 2.11
N LEU A 33 -12.22 11.17 1.81
CA LEU A 33 -13.23 11.81 2.66
C LEU A 33 -14.58 11.07 2.66
N PHE A 34 -14.82 10.15 1.72
CA PHE A 34 -16.08 9.42 1.64
C PHE A 34 -16.06 8.18 2.53
N PRO A 35 -16.84 8.16 3.63
CA PRO A 35 -16.85 7.02 4.56
C PRO A 35 -17.69 5.83 4.06
N GLY A 36 -17.60 4.72 4.75
CA GLY A 36 -18.44 3.54 4.61
C GLY A 36 -18.27 2.80 3.27
N LEU A 37 -19.21 1.90 3.00
CA LEU A 37 -19.19 1.04 1.81
C LEU A 37 -19.23 1.84 0.49
N ALA A 38 -20.04 2.90 0.45
CA ALA A 38 -20.09 3.77 -0.74
C ALA A 38 -18.71 4.35 -1.08
N GLY A 39 -17.97 4.84 -0.07
CA GLY A 39 -16.61 5.33 -0.23
C GLY A 39 -15.63 4.24 -0.70
N GLN A 40 -15.75 3.01 -0.19
CA GLN A 40 -14.93 1.87 -0.64
C GLN A 40 -15.15 1.58 -2.13
N TYR A 41 -16.42 1.51 -2.57
CA TYR A 41 -16.74 1.30 -3.98
C TYR A 41 -16.25 2.43 -4.89
N LEU A 42 -16.39 3.69 -4.46
CA LEU A 42 -15.90 4.86 -5.20
C LEU A 42 -14.38 4.83 -5.37
N ARG A 43 -13.63 4.61 -4.28
CA ARG A 43 -12.16 4.51 -4.33
C ARG A 43 -11.71 3.39 -5.23
N ARG A 44 -12.25 2.18 -5.06
CA ARG A 44 -11.90 1.04 -5.91
C ARG A 44 -12.23 1.29 -7.38
N ALA A 45 -13.41 1.81 -7.69
CA ALA A 45 -13.82 2.11 -9.06
C ALA A 45 -12.92 3.15 -9.73
N PHE A 46 -12.46 4.16 -9.00
CA PHE A 46 -11.49 5.15 -9.46
C PHE A 46 -10.10 4.49 -9.65
N LEU A 47 -9.58 3.84 -8.62
CA LEU A 47 -8.24 3.27 -8.62
C LEU A 47 -8.06 2.16 -9.66
N SER A 48 -9.12 1.38 -9.97
CA SER A 48 -9.08 0.37 -11.03
C SER A 48 -8.87 0.94 -12.44
N ARG A 49 -8.97 2.25 -12.62
CA ARG A 49 -8.78 2.92 -13.92
C ARG A 49 -7.53 3.78 -13.98
N VAL A 50 -7.00 4.17 -12.83
CA VAL A 50 -5.87 5.12 -12.79
C VAL A 50 -4.56 4.49 -12.32
N LEU A 51 -4.62 3.40 -11.54
CA LEU A 51 -3.42 2.64 -11.16
C LEU A 51 -2.98 1.67 -12.26
N ALA A 52 -1.73 1.24 -12.20
CA ALA A 52 -1.22 0.14 -13.03
C ALA A 52 -2.03 -1.16 -12.86
N GLY A 53 -2.72 -1.33 -11.73
CA GLY A 53 -3.70 -2.39 -11.49
C GLY A 53 -4.39 -2.23 -10.14
N CYS A 54 -5.69 -2.47 -10.11
CA CYS A 54 -6.45 -2.60 -8.85
C CYS A 54 -7.60 -3.58 -9.11
N ASP A 55 -7.49 -4.75 -8.48
CA ASP A 55 -8.47 -5.82 -8.67
C ASP A 55 -9.84 -5.43 -8.11
N LYS A 56 -10.88 -5.90 -8.78
CA LYS A 56 -12.29 -5.64 -8.41
C LYS A 56 -12.70 -6.18 -7.04
N THR A 57 -11.94 -7.12 -6.49
CA THR A 57 -12.17 -7.71 -5.15
C THR A 57 -11.35 -7.04 -4.05
N ALA A 58 -10.45 -6.10 -4.40
CA ALA A 58 -9.69 -5.34 -3.42
C ALA A 58 -10.60 -4.42 -2.60
N THR A 59 -10.27 -4.26 -1.32
CA THR A 59 -10.95 -3.32 -0.41
C THR A 59 -10.00 -2.20 -0.02
N ILE A 60 -10.41 -0.94 -0.26
CA ILE A 60 -9.63 0.25 0.11
C ILE A 60 -10.46 1.11 1.05
N CYS A 61 -10.03 1.16 2.32
CA CYS A 61 -10.80 1.80 3.39
C CYS A 61 -10.66 3.33 3.40
N PHE A 62 -11.54 3.94 4.21
CA PHE A 62 -11.60 5.39 4.45
C PHE A 62 -10.24 5.99 4.84
N GLY A 63 -9.96 7.19 4.36
CA GLY A 63 -8.73 7.91 4.73
C GLY A 63 -7.46 7.44 4.01
N THR A 64 -7.53 6.39 3.19
CA THR A 64 -6.36 5.85 2.48
C THR A 64 -6.07 6.65 1.21
N THR A 65 -4.79 7.02 1.04
CA THR A 65 -4.28 7.81 -0.09
C THR A 65 -3.20 7.07 -0.86
N PHE A 66 -3.05 7.43 -2.15
CA PHE A 66 -2.02 6.89 -3.06
C PHE A 66 -1.26 8.02 -3.72
N SER A 67 0.06 7.86 -3.88
CA SER A 67 0.93 8.88 -4.49
C SER A 67 1.57 8.46 -5.81
N GLN A 68 1.38 7.22 -6.27
CA GLN A 68 2.03 6.71 -7.49
C GLN A 68 1.04 5.92 -8.34
N VAL A 69 0.82 6.33 -9.60
CA VAL A 69 -0.04 5.61 -10.57
C VAL A 69 0.48 4.22 -10.91
N GLY A 70 1.80 4.00 -10.75
CA GLY A 70 2.44 2.71 -10.94
C GLY A 70 2.12 1.66 -9.86
N ALA A 71 1.34 2.01 -8.83
CA ALA A 71 0.93 1.04 -7.80
C ALA A 71 0.00 -0.04 -8.38
N ARG A 72 0.13 -1.26 -7.82
CA ARG A 72 -0.69 -2.42 -8.19
C ARG A 72 -1.25 -3.09 -6.94
N ILE A 73 -2.54 -3.41 -6.97
CA ILE A 73 -3.26 -4.06 -5.87
C ILE A 73 -3.95 -5.30 -6.44
N ASP A 74 -3.52 -6.47 -6.00
CA ASP A 74 -4.05 -7.75 -6.48
C ASP A 74 -5.33 -8.16 -5.73
N ALA A 75 -5.90 -9.29 -6.16
CA ALA A 75 -7.20 -9.79 -5.72
C ALA A 75 -7.27 -10.04 -4.21
N ARG A 76 -8.45 -9.76 -3.62
CA ARG A 76 -8.81 -10.00 -2.23
C ARG A 76 -7.91 -9.31 -1.19
N SER A 77 -7.11 -8.31 -1.64
CA SER A 77 -6.29 -7.51 -0.72
C SER A 77 -7.17 -6.53 0.04
N TYR A 78 -6.86 -6.34 1.31
CA TYR A 78 -7.50 -5.37 2.18
C TYR A 78 -6.50 -4.30 2.58
N ILE A 79 -6.83 -3.04 2.33
CA ILE A 79 -6.06 -1.87 2.76
C ILE A 79 -6.90 -1.09 3.76
N GLY A 80 -6.46 -1.12 5.01
CA GLY A 80 -7.12 -0.52 6.16
C GLY A 80 -7.25 0.99 6.09
N PRO A 81 -7.97 1.59 7.03
CA PRO A 81 -8.18 3.04 7.05
C PRO A 81 -6.90 3.82 7.34
N GLY A 82 -6.79 5.01 6.75
CA GLY A 82 -5.72 5.96 7.03
C GLY A 82 -4.34 5.55 6.54
N CYS A 83 -4.25 4.63 5.58
CA CYS A 83 -2.98 4.22 5.00
C CYS A 83 -2.45 5.25 3.98
N VAL A 84 -1.12 5.37 3.89
CA VAL A 84 -0.43 6.19 2.89
C VAL A 84 0.40 5.27 2.00
N ILE A 85 0.03 5.20 0.73
CA ILE A 85 0.55 4.18 -0.18
C ILE A 85 1.35 4.83 -1.31
N GLY A 86 2.64 4.52 -1.37
CA GLY A 86 3.57 4.91 -2.42
C GLY A 86 3.58 3.96 -3.61
N TRP A 87 4.76 3.79 -4.22
CA TRP A 87 4.93 2.87 -5.35
C TRP A 87 5.08 1.43 -4.83
N VAL A 88 4.01 0.69 -4.92
CA VAL A 88 3.91 -0.65 -4.32
C VAL A 88 3.23 -1.65 -5.26
N HIS A 89 3.61 -2.91 -5.15
CA HIS A 89 2.83 -4.05 -5.61
C HIS A 89 2.35 -4.83 -4.38
N ILE A 90 1.08 -4.76 -4.08
CA ILE A 90 0.41 -5.52 -3.01
C ILE A 90 -0.15 -6.79 -3.63
N GLY A 91 0.40 -7.93 -3.22
CA GLY A 91 0.01 -9.26 -3.69
C GLY A 91 -1.39 -9.66 -3.22
N ARG A 92 -1.85 -10.80 -3.75
CA ARG A 92 -3.16 -11.37 -3.42
C ARG A 92 -3.28 -11.68 -1.92
N ASP A 93 -4.49 -11.56 -1.39
CA ASP A 93 -4.81 -11.91 0.01
C ASP A 93 -3.97 -11.17 1.06
N VAL A 94 -3.33 -10.07 0.70
CA VAL A 94 -2.59 -9.23 1.64
C VAL A 94 -3.56 -8.45 2.51
N LEU A 95 -3.27 -8.42 3.81
CA LEU A 95 -4.00 -7.61 4.78
C LEU A 95 -3.09 -6.49 5.30
N VAL A 96 -3.41 -5.26 4.94
CA VAL A 96 -2.75 -4.05 5.43
C VAL A 96 -3.65 -3.43 6.50
N ALA A 97 -3.20 -3.38 7.74
CA ALA A 97 -3.97 -2.80 8.83
C ALA A 97 -4.00 -1.27 8.78
N SER A 98 -4.69 -0.64 9.74
CA SER A 98 -4.88 0.81 9.76
C SER A 98 -3.58 1.60 9.95
N GLY A 99 -3.49 2.77 9.31
CA GLY A 99 -2.39 3.71 9.50
C GLY A 99 -1.04 3.26 8.93
N VAL A 100 -0.98 2.19 8.16
CA VAL A 100 0.25 1.71 7.55
C VAL A 100 0.75 2.70 6.49
N GLN A 101 2.06 2.93 6.49
CA GLN A 101 2.74 3.71 5.47
C GLN A 101 3.64 2.80 4.63
N ILE A 102 3.40 2.75 3.32
CA ILE A 102 4.29 2.05 2.38
C ILE A 102 4.92 3.11 1.48
N THR A 103 6.23 3.32 1.64
CA THR A 103 6.96 4.34 0.87
C THR A 103 7.35 3.81 -0.52
N SER A 104 7.79 4.72 -1.40
CA SER A 104 8.37 4.35 -2.70
C SER A 104 9.86 3.99 -2.57
N GLY A 105 10.17 3.07 -1.64
CA GLY A 105 11.54 2.70 -1.28
C GLY A 105 12.14 3.58 -0.18
N ARG A 106 13.45 3.44 0.02
CA ARG A 106 14.19 4.04 1.16
C ARG A 106 14.84 5.38 0.83
N ARG A 107 15.05 5.68 -0.43
CA ARG A 107 15.84 6.83 -0.92
C ARG A 107 15.00 7.77 -1.79
N THR A 108 13.80 8.11 -1.35
CA THR A 108 12.91 9.02 -2.07
C THR A 108 13.48 10.45 -2.18
N HIS A 109 14.47 10.77 -1.36
CA HIS A 109 15.30 11.98 -1.44
C HIS A 109 16.77 11.60 -1.34
N GLY A 110 17.65 12.33 -2.03
CA GLY A 110 19.10 12.27 -1.83
C GLY A 110 19.45 12.91 -0.48
N VAL A 111 20.45 12.35 0.19
CA VAL A 111 20.90 12.80 1.50
C VAL A 111 22.45 12.79 1.63
N ASP A 112 23.15 12.51 0.53
CA ASP A 112 24.57 12.21 0.57
C ASP A 112 25.44 13.50 0.50
N ASP A 113 24.90 14.62 0.02
CA ASP A 113 25.61 15.89 -0.08
C ASP A 113 25.10 16.90 0.97
N PRO A 114 25.87 17.16 2.05
CA PRO A 114 25.46 18.09 3.09
C PRO A 114 25.49 19.58 2.64
N SER A 115 26.11 19.88 1.52
CA SER A 115 26.14 21.24 0.96
C SER A 115 24.90 21.62 0.17
N VAL A 116 24.08 20.63 -0.22
CA VAL A 116 22.84 20.81 -0.98
C VAL A 116 21.63 20.58 -0.10
N VAL A 117 20.65 21.46 -0.17
CA VAL A 117 19.39 21.28 0.57
C VAL A 117 18.72 19.95 0.16
N ILE A 118 18.29 19.14 1.13
CA ILE A 118 17.75 17.78 0.90
C ILE A 118 16.65 17.75 -0.17
N ARG A 119 15.76 18.76 -0.17
CA ARG A 119 14.66 18.85 -1.15
C ARG A 119 15.14 18.97 -2.60
N ASP A 120 16.35 19.46 -2.79
CA ASP A 120 16.94 19.73 -4.10
C ASP A 120 17.90 18.61 -4.53
N GLN A 121 18.16 17.63 -3.64
CA GLN A 121 18.93 16.43 -3.96
C GLN A 121 18.04 15.40 -4.65
N GLU A 122 18.51 14.86 -5.76
CA GLU A 122 17.80 13.85 -6.51
C GLU A 122 17.69 12.54 -5.71
N GLY A 123 16.46 12.06 -5.54
CA GLY A 123 16.18 10.79 -4.88
C GLY A 123 15.81 9.69 -5.87
N THR A 124 15.81 8.45 -5.39
CA THR A 124 15.42 7.28 -6.19
C THR A 124 14.17 6.64 -5.60
N ARG A 125 13.10 6.58 -6.40
CA ARG A 125 11.91 5.80 -6.05
C ARG A 125 12.07 4.37 -6.54
N THR A 126 11.73 3.42 -5.68
CA THR A 126 11.76 1.99 -6.00
C THR A 126 10.42 1.34 -5.68
N LEU A 127 10.02 0.39 -6.51
CA LEU A 127 8.82 -0.40 -6.28
C LEU A 127 9.04 -1.29 -5.06
N VAL A 128 8.18 -1.16 -4.04
CA VAL A 128 8.12 -2.05 -2.87
C VAL A 128 7.14 -3.18 -3.17
N ARG A 129 7.52 -4.42 -2.90
CA ARG A 129 6.66 -5.60 -3.09
C ARG A 129 6.23 -6.18 -1.76
N ILE A 130 4.93 -6.42 -1.64
CA ILE A 130 4.34 -7.13 -0.49
C ILE A 130 3.81 -8.46 -1.02
N GLY A 131 4.41 -9.55 -0.58
CA GLY A 131 4.09 -10.89 -1.05
C GLY A 131 2.70 -11.35 -0.59
N GLU A 132 2.15 -12.28 -1.36
CA GLU A 132 0.82 -12.89 -1.15
C GLU A 132 0.62 -13.37 0.29
N GLY A 133 -0.60 -13.24 0.82
CA GLY A 133 -1.00 -13.76 2.13
C GLY A 133 -0.30 -13.12 3.32
N THR A 134 0.36 -11.96 3.13
CA THR A 134 1.08 -11.25 4.18
C THR A 134 0.16 -10.32 4.96
N TRP A 135 0.37 -10.24 6.25
CA TRP A 135 -0.28 -9.28 7.14
C TRP A 135 0.71 -8.21 7.60
N ILE A 136 0.38 -6.95 7.32
CA ILE A 136 1.11 -5.78 7.83
C ILE A 136 0.31 -5.18 8.99
N GLY A 137 0.89 -5.19 10.18
CA GLY A 137 0.29 -4.67 11.41
C GLY A 137 0.10 -3.15 11.38
N SER A 138 -0.82 -2.66 12.20
CA SER A 138 -1.20 -1.24 12.26
C SER A 138 0.00 -0.33 12.48
N SER A 139 -0.02 0.83 11.80
CA SER A 139 1.01 1.88 11.93
C SER A 139 2.43 1.43 11.57
N ALA A 140 2.60 0.31 10.88
CA ALA A 140 3.92 -0.09 10.38
C ALA A 140 4.35 0.83 9.23
N VAL A 141 5.68 1.05 9.12
CA VAL A 141 6.32 1.76 8.01
C VAL A 141 7.11 0.76 7.18
N VAL A 142 6.76 0.61 5.92
CA VAL A 142 7.39 -0.36 5.02
C VAL A 142 8.13 0.36 3.90
N MET A 143 9.45 0.23 3.89
CA MET A 143 10.36 0.87 2.93
C MET A 143 11.11 -0.14 2.06
N ALA A 144 10.89 -1.44 2.26
CA ALA A 144 11.57 -2.53 1.55
C ALA A 144 10.60 -3.69 1.33
N ASP A 145 10.96 -4.60 0.43
CA ASP A 145 10.13 -5.75 0.07
C ASP A 145 9.83 -6.64 1.29
N VAL A 146 8.61 -7.17 1.33
CA VAL A 146 8.17 -8.17 2.31
C VAL A 146 7.74 -9.40 1.55
N GLY A 147 8.30 -10.54 1.92
CA GLY A 147 8.00 -11.84 1.32
C GLY A 147 6.54 -12.27 1.49
N ARG A 148 6.23 -13.46 0.99
CA ARG A 148 4.90 -14.07 1.07
C ARG A 148 4.64 -14.64 2.45
N HIS A 149 3.36 -14.68 2.84
CA HIS A 149 2.90 -15.31 4.09
C HIS A 149 3.59 -14.80 5.35
N CYS A 150 4.05 -13.54 5.33
CA CYS A 150 4.69 -12.89 6.47
C CYS A 150 3.67 -12.27 7.43
N VAL A 151 4.14 -11.99 8.64
CA VAL A 151 3.46 -11.12 9.61
C VAL A 151 4.43 -10.02 10.01
N ILE A 152 4.08 -8.78 9.74
CA ILE A 152 4.81 -7.60 10.22
C ILE A 152 4.08 -7.04 11.43
N GLY A 153 4.77 -6.95 12.55
CA GLY A 153 4.20 -6.44 13.81
C GLY A 153 3.75 -4.98 13.69
N ALA A 154 2.76 -4.60 14.50
CA ALA A 154 2.29 -3.21 14.58
C ALA A 154 3.43 -2.27 14.97
N GLY A 155 3.47 -1.06 14.38
CA GLY A 155 4.53 -0.07 14.60
C GLY A 155 5.92 -0.46 14.10
N ALA A 156 6.07 -1.57 13.41
CA ALA A 156 7.37 -1.99 12.88
C ALA A 156 7.85 -1.08 11.75
N VAL A 157 9.18 -0.91 11.64
CA VAL A 157 9.81 -0.15 10.55
C VAL A 157 10.66 -1.09 9.69
N VAL A 158 10.13 -1.49 8.54
CA VAL A 158 10.81 -2.41 7.61
C VAL A 158 11.78 -1.62 6.73
N THR A 159 13.06 -1.70 7.06
CA THR A 159 14.15 -0.99 6.34
C THR A 159 14.97 -1.89 5.42
N LYS A 160 14.83 -3.21 5.53
CA LYS A 160 15.51 -4.23 4.72
C LYS A 160 14.50 -5.27 4.28
N PRO A 161 14.73 -5.98 3.15
CA PRO A 161 13.85 -7.03 2.70
C PRO A 161 13.61 -8.09 3.79
N ILE A 162 12.36 -8.52 3.89
CA ILE A 162 11.91 -9.59 4.81
C ILE A 162 11.66 -10.85 3.97
N PRO A 163 12.26 -12.00 4.31
CA PRO A 163 12.04 -13.25 3.57
C PRO A 163 10.63 -13.81 3.77
N ASP A 164 10.27 -14.83 2.97
CA ASP A 164 8.96 -15.50 3.03
C ASP A 164 8.72 -16.19 4.39
N ALA A 165 7.46 -16.33 4.76
CA ALA A 165 6.96 -17.14 5.86
C ALA A 165 7.59 -16.84 7.23
N VAL A 166 7.78 -15.57 7.57
CA VAL A 166 8.33 -15.14 8.87
C VAL A 166 7.40 -14.19 9.60
N ILE A 167 7.63 -14.07 10.90
CA ILE A 167 7.14 -12.98 11.74
C ILE A 167 8.30 -12.03 12.00
N ALA A 168 8.13 -10.74 11.66
CA ALA A 168 9.10 -9.70 11.88
C ALA A 168 8.48 -8.50 12.60
N ALA A 169 9.19 -7.88 13.52
CA ALA A 169 8.72 -6.71 14.24
C ALA A 169 9.87 -5.83 14.73
N GLY A 170 9.56 -4.66 15.28
CA GLY A 170 10.51 -3.72 15.89
C GLY A 170 10.95 -2.58 14.97
N VAL A 171 11.79 -1.69 15.51
CA VAL A 171 12.35 -0.50 14.85
C VAL A 171 13.88 -0.52 15.01
N PRO A 172 14.62 -0.88 13.97
CA PRO A 172 14.18 -1.45 12.69
C PRO A 172 13.65 -2.89 12.83
N ALA A 173 12.76 -3.30 11.93
CA ALA A 173 12.17 -4.64 11.96
C ALA A 173 13.23 -5.74 11.81
N ARG A 174 13.09 -6.78 12.62
CA ARG A 174 13.93 -8.00 12.61
C ARG A 174 13.03 -9.22 12.57
N VAL A 175 13.48 -10.25 11.90
CA VAL A 175 12.83 -11.56 11.93
C VAL A 175 12.89 -12.10 13.36
N LEU A 176 11.74 -12.38 13.94
CA LEU A 176 11.60 -12.95 15.28
C LEU A 176 11.57 -14.47 15.23
N ARG A 177 10.85 -15.03 14.25
CA ARG A 177 10.74 -16.48 14.02
C ARG A 177 10.16 -16.80 12.66
N GLN A 178 10.29 -18.03 12.21
CA GLN A 178 9.56 -18.59 11.10
C GLN A 178 8.07 -18.75 11.45
N ARG A 179 7.19 -18.57 10.47
CA ARG A 179 5.81 -19.04 10.57
C ARG A 179 5.80 -20.53 10.25
N THR A 180 5.46 -21.32 11.23
CA THR A 180 5.17 -22.73 10.98
C THR A 180 3.86 -22.79 10.19
N VAL A 181 3.90 -23.37 8.99
CA VAL A 181 2.70 -23.74 8.26
C VAL A 181 2.10 -24.91 9.06
N VAL A 182 1.08 -24.62 9.88
CA VAL A 182 0.20 -25.69 10.37
C VAL A 182 -0.61 -26.08 9.13
N GLU A 183 -0.33 -27.22 8.53
CA GLU A 183 -1.28 -27.83 7.63
C GLU A 183 -2.60 -27.92 8.39
N LEU A 184 -3.62 -27.20 7.90
CA LEU A 184 -4.98 -27.35 8.38
C LEU A 184 -5.41 -28.77 7.96
N SER A 185 -5.07 -29.75 8.78
CA SER A 185 -5.72 -31.06 8.69
C SER A 185 -7.22 -30.78 8.82
N ALA A 186 -7.98 -31.35 7.91
CA ALA A 186 -9.41 -31.15 7.71
C ALA A 186 -10.15 -30.84 9.03
N ALA A 187 -10.93 -29.76 9.00
CA ALA A 187 -11.79 -29.39 10.12
C ALA A 187 -12.61 -30.62 10.55
N PRO A 188 -12.73 -30.93 11.86
CA PRO A 188 -13.62 -31.98 12.29
C PRO A 188 -15.03 -31.65 11.81
N THR A 189 -15.64 -32.57 11.09
CA THR A 189 -17.08 -32.53 10.74
C THR A 189 -17.84 -32.45 12.04
N VAL A 190 -18.53 -31.33 12.27
CA VAL A 190 -19.51 -31.21 13.36
C VAL A 190 -20.71 -32.01 12.93
N GLU A 191 -20.95 -33.14 13.62
CA GLU A 191 -22.20 -33.88 13.57
C GLU A 191 -23.33 -33.11 14.26
#